data_0052bdaaf6264292738b5fb0a10afead
#
_entry.id   0052bdaaf6264292738b5fb0a10afead
#
_cell.length_a   1.000
_cell.length_b   1.000
_cell.length_c   1.000
_cell.angle_alpha   90.00
_cell.angle_beta   90.00
_cell.angle_gamma   90.00
#
_symmetry.space_group_name_H-M   'P 1'
#
loop_
_entity.id
_entity.type
_entity.pdbx_description
1 polymer ?
#
loop_
_entity_poly.entity_id
_entity_poly.type
_entity_poly.pdbx_seq_one_letter_code
_entity_poly.pdbx_strand_id
1 'polypeptide(L)'
;MATTIFYYTGTGNSLWTARKLASVLGETQCVSQKRCTDAKVACGAERIGLVFPVHIWGVPPPVVEFVRRLDVDPALYLFAIAVNAGQAAATLIQLQSILREKQLCLSSGFSIDLPSNYIP
;
A
#
# COMPACT_ATOMS: atom_id res chain seq x y z
N MET A 1 10.69 -5.28 -14.78
CA MET A 1 9.53 -5.83 -14.04
C MET A 1 8.56 -4.70 -13.71
N ALA A 2 7.35 -4.79 -14.21
CA ALA A 2 6.34 -3.75 -14.02
C ALA A 2 5.82 -3.73 -12.58
N THR A 3 5.72 -2.54 -12.01
CA THR A 3 5.24 -2.34 -10.65
C THR A 3 4.12 -1.31 -10.64
N THR A 4 3.07 -1.57 -9.90
CA THR A 4 2.02 -0.58 -9.61
C THR A 4 1.99 -0.35 -8.11
N ILE A 5 2.05 0.91 -7.70
CA ILE A 5 1.95 1.29 -6.31
C ILE A 5 0.61 1.97 -6.09
N PHE A 6 -0.24 1.36 -5.28
CA PHE A 6 -1.50 1.96 -4.86
C PHE A 6 -1.27 2.66 -3.53
N TYR A 7 -1.39 3.98 -3.53
CA TYR A 7 -1.17 4.76 -2.32
C TYR A 7 -2.47 5.36 -1.81
N TYR A 8 -2.57 5.47 -0.49
CA TYR A 8 -3.62 6.19 0.19
C TYR A 8 -2.97 7.29 1.02
N THR A 9 -3.37 8.52 0.80
CA THR A 9 -2.75 9.64 1.49
C THR A 9 -3.80 10.53 2.14
N GLY A 10 -3.53 10.93 3.39
CA GLY A 10 -4.29 11.97 4.05
C GLY A 10 -3.45 13.24 4.20
N THR A 11 -2.12 13.11 4.18
CA THR A 11 -1.19 14.23 4.47
C THR A 11 -0.17 14.48 3.36
N GLY A 12 -0.13 13.62 2.34
CA GLY A 12 0.86 13.74 1.26
C GLY A 12 2.10 12.89 1.44
N ASN A 13 2.40 12.43 2.66
CA ASN A 13 3.60 11.64 2.92
C ASN A 13 3.57 10.30 2.18
N SER A 14 2.42 9.68 2.07
CA SER A 14 2.31 8.41 1.33
C SER A 14 2.55 8.62 -0.16
N LEU A 15 2.06 9.72 -0.73
CA LEU A 15 2.31 10.05 -2.13
C LEU A 15 3.80 10.31 -2.35
N TRP A 16 4.44 11.08 -1.46
CA TRP A 16 5.87 11.32 -1.55
C TRP A 16 6.65 10.00 -1.52
N THR A 17 6.29 9.11 -0.60
CA THR A 17 6.93 7.80 -0.46
C THR A 17 6.76 6.97 -1.74
N ALA A 18 5.54 6.95 -2.28
CA ALA A 18 5.26 6.20 -3.49
C ALA A 18 6.08 6.72 -4.68
N ARG A 19 6.16 8.04 -4.84
CA ARG A 19 6.94 8.65 -5.91
C ARG A 19 8.43 8.40 -5.76
N LYS A 20 8.94 8.48 -4.54
CA LYS A 20 10.35 8.23 -4.27
C LYS A 20 10.70 6.79 -4.60
N LEU A 21 9.86 5.86 -4.19
CA LEU A 21 10.08 4.44 -4.50
C LEU A 21 9.99 4.19 -6.00
N ALA A 22 9.05 4.83 -6.68
CA ALA A 22 8.92 4.70 -8.13
C ALA A 22 10.17 5.16 -8.87
N SER A 23 10.81 6.22 -8.39
CA SER A 23 12.04 6.73 -9.01
C SER A 23 13.20 5.74 -8.87
N VAL A 24 13.17 4.89 -7.86
CA VAL A 24 14.20 3.87 -7.62
C VAL A 24 13.90 2.58 -8.37
N LEU A 25 12.66 2.17 -8.38
CA LEU A 25 12.27 0.90 -9.01
C LEU A 25 12.22 0.95 -10.53
N GLY A 26 12.11 2.14 -11.11
CA GLY A 26 11.97 2.27 -12.56
C GLY A 26 10.54 1.99 -12.98
N GLU A 27 10.30 1.23 -13.96
CA GLU A 27 9.02 0.89 -14.61
C GLU A 27 7.85 0.76 -13.58
N THR A 28 7.41 1.90 -13.03
CA THR A 28 6.46 1.93 -11.92
C THR A 28 5.39 2.97 -12.16
N GLN A 29 4.13 2.58 -11.90
CA GLN A 29 2.98 3.46 -11.97
C GLN A 29 2.47 3.67 -10.54
N CYS A 30 2.20 4.93 -10.17
CA CYS A 30 1.61 5.28 -8.89
C CYS A 30 0.15 5.62 -9.10
N VAL A 31 -0.75 4.96 -8.38
CA VAL A 31 -2.20 5.12 -8.50
C VAL A 31 -2.79 5.41 -7.13
N SER A 32 -3.62 6.47 -7.05
CA SER A 32 -4.34 6.76 -5.82
C SER A 32 -5.45 5.75 -5.59
N GLN A 33 -5.50 5.18 -4.39
CA GLN A 33 -6.56 4.24 -4.02
C GLN A 33 -7.94 4.91 -4.12
N LYS A 34 -8.01 6.22 -3.87
CA LYS A 34 -9.27 6.97 -3.95
C LYS A 34 -9.84 7.02 -5.36
N ARG A 35 -9.02 6.83 -6.38
CA ARG A 35 -9.47 6.81 -7.77
C ARG A 35 -9.96 5.45 -8.23
N CYS A 36 -9.74 4.41 -7.42
CA CYS A 36 -10.15 3.06 -7.75
C CYS A 36 -11.55 2.83 -7.19
N THR A 37 -12.57 3.15 -7.97
CA THR A 37 -13.97 3.13 -7.52
C THR A 37 -14.73 1.87 -7.93
N ASP A 38 -14.13 1.01 -8.73
CA ASP A 38 -14.79 -0.22 -9.17
C ASP A 38 -14.93 -1.22 -8.02
N ALA A 39 -15.97 -2.05 -8.07
CA ALA A 39 -16.20 -3.08 -7.07
C ALA A 39 -15.04 -4.08 -7.01
N LYS A 40 -14.36 -4.28 -8.14
CA LYS A 40 -13.16 -5.10 -8.21
C LYS A 40 -12.04 -4.28 -8.81
N VAL A 41 -10.87 -4.32 -8.17
CA VAL A 41 -9.69 -3.61 -8.66
C VAL A 41 -8.72 -4.63 -9.22
N ALA A 42 -8.60 -4.64 -10.54
CA ALA A 42 -7.70 -5.55 -11.25
C ALA A 42 -6.40 -4.84 -11.59
N CYS A 43 -5.31 -5.58 -11.60
CA CYS A 43 -4.01 -5.03 -11.97
C CYS A 43 -3.15 -6.13 -12.57
N GLY A 44 -2.58 -5.86 -13.74
CA GLY A 44 -1.73 -6.82 -14.45
C GLY A 44 -0.25 -6.67 -14.17
N ALA A 45 0.15 -5.83 -13.23
CA ALA A 45 1.56 -5.64 -12.91
C ALA A 45 2.14 -6.89 -12.24
N GLU A 46 3.44 -7.05 -12.35
CA GLU A 46 4.15 -8.19 -11.75
C GLU A 46 4.39 -7.97 -10.25
N ARG A 47 4.47 -6.71 -9.82
CA ARG A 47 4.60 -6.33 -8.41
C ARG A 47 3.55 -5.30 -8.07
N ILE A 48 2.97 -5.43 -6.88
CA ILE A 48 2.02 -4.45 -6.37
C ILE A 48 2.50 -3.97 -5.02
N GLY A 49 2.52 -2.65 -4.84
CA GLY A 49 2.84 -2.03 -3.57
C GLY A 49 1.63 -1.32 -2.99
N LEU A 50 1.47 -1.42 -1.68
CA LEU A 50 0.46 -0.69 -0.94
C LEU A 50 1.18 0.29 -0.02
N VAL A 51 0.92 1.58 -0.18
CA VAL A 51 1.55 2.63 0.64
C VAL A 51 0.44 3.41 1.34
N PHE A 52 0.52 3.50 2.65
CA PHE A 52 -0.54 4.14 3.44
C PHE A 52 0.01 4.67 4.77
N PRO A 53 -0.60 5.74 5.30
CA PRO A 53 -0.26 6.20 6.64
C PRO A 53 -0.93 5.30 7.66
N VAL A 54 -0.34 5.23 8.86
CA VAL A 54 -0.91 4.45 9.94
C VAL A 54 -1.68 5.38 10.87
N HIS A 55 -2.89 4.98 11.20
CA HIS A 55 -3.72 5.68 12.16
C HIS A 55 -3.63 4.99 13.51
N ILE A 56 -4.22 5.60 14.55
CA ILE A 56 -4.22 5.05 15.91
C ILE A 56 -4.70 3.60 15.92
N TRP A 57 -5.65 3.27 15.05
CA TRP A 57 -6.26 1.95 14.99
C TRP A 57 -5.59 1.00 13.99
N GLY A 58 -4.42 1.38 13.44
CA GLY A 58 -3.70 0.55 12.49
C GLY A 58 -4.00 0.89 11.05
N VAL A 59 -4.34 -0.11 10.24
CA VAL A 59 -4.64 0.09 8.82
C VAL A 59 -5.88 0.95 8.67
N PRO A 60 -5.81 2.08 7.92
CA PRO A 60 -6.98 2.93 7.75
C PRO A 60 -8.16 2.17 7.13
N PRO A 61 -9.40 2.40 7.60
CA PRO A 61 -10.56 1.72 7.02
C PRO A 61 -10.69 1.82 5.50
N PRO A 62 -10.43 2.96 4.85
CA PRO A 62 -10.46 3.01 3.39
C PRO A 62 -9.45 2.08 2.72
N VAL A 63 -8.30 1.87 3.36
CA VAL A 63 -7.29 0.93 2.83
C VAL A 63 -7.78 -0.50 2.97
N VAL A 64 -8.41 -0.84 4.09
CA VAL A 64 -9.01 -2.16 4.29
C VAL A 64 -10.04 -2.44 3.20
N GLU A 65 -10.91 -1.47 2.94
CA GLU A 65 -11.93 -1.61 1.91
C GLU A 65 -11.30 -1.77 0.52
N PHE A 66 -10.26 -1.01 0.24
CA PHE A 66 -9.55 -1.12 -1.03
C PHE A 66 -8.97 -2.54 -1.21
N VAL A 67 -8.31 -3.05 -0.19
CA VAL A 67 -7.71 -4.39 -0.23
C VAL A 67 -8.78 -5.46 -0.49
N ARG A 68 -9.95 -5.31 0.10
CA ARG A 68 -11.04 -6.27 -0.11
C ARG A 68 -11.56 -6.27 -1.53
N ARG A 69 -11.34 -5.20 -2.29
CA ARG A 69 -11.74 -5.12 -3.70
C ARG A 69 -10.64 -5.56 -4.67
N LEU A 70 -9.43 -5.83 -4.18
CA LEU A 70 -8.34 -6.28 -5.04
C LEU A 70 -8.68 -7.63 -5.68
N ASP A 71 -8.49 -7.70 -6.99
CA ASP A 71 -8.71 -8.91 -7.78
C ASP A 71 -7.45 -9.13 -8.62
N VAL A 72 -6.46 -9.77 -8.04
CA VAL A 72 -5.13 -9.92 -8.62
C VAL A 72 -4.64 -11.36 -8.46
N ASP A 73 -3.63 -11.71 -9.24
CA ASP A 73 -3.02 -13.03 -9.20
C ASP A 73 -2.38 -13.25 -7.82
N PRO A 74 -2.76 -14.31 -7.09
CA PRO A 74 -2.15 -14.61 -5.78
C PRO A 74 -0.64 -14.85 -5.84
N ALA A 75 -0.09 -15.16 -7.00
CA ALA A 75 1.34 -15.45 -7.15
C ALA A 75 2.20 -14.20 -7.31
N LEU A 76 1.60 -13.03 -7.52
CA LEU A 76 2.40 -11.82 -7.71
C LEU A 76 3.11 -11.38 -6.43
N TYR A 77 4.16 -10.58 -6.60
CA TYR A 77 4.88 -10.02 -5.47
C TYR A 77 4.10 -8.84 -4.90
N LEU A 78 3.71 -8.93 -3.64
CA LEU A 78 2.91 -7.91 -2.95
C LEU A 78 3.71 -7.37 -1.77
N PHE A 79 3.94 -6.07 -1.74
CA PHE A 79 4.65 -5.43 -0.64
C PHE A 79 3.82 -4.28 -0.07
N ALA A 80 4.14 -3.88 1.16
CA ALA A 80 3.45 -2.78 1.82
C ALA A 80 4.44 -1.88 2.54
N ILE A 81 4.17 -0.59 2.54
CA ILE A 81 4.94 0.40 3.30
C ILE A 81 3.96 1.17 4.19
N ALA A 82 4.16 1.02 5.49
CA ALA A 82 3.39 1.77 6.49
C ALA A 82 4.16 3.04 6.84
N VAL A 83 3.53 4.19 6.61
CA VAL A 83 4.17 5.49 6.82
C VAL A 83 3.81 6.01 8.21
N ASN A 84 4.83 6.41 8.98
CA ASN A 84 4.69 6.94 10.33
C ASN A 84 3.95 5.98 11.27
N ALA A 85 4.37 4.72 11.24
CA ALA A 85 3.75 3.68 12.05
C ALA A 85 4.49 3.56 13.37
N GLY A 86 3.89 3.99 14.47
CA GLY A 86 4.47 3.79 15.80
C GLY A 86 4.62 2.31 16.16
N GLN A 87 3.71 1.46 15.65
CA GLN A 87 3.75 0.02 15.85
C GLN A 87 3.60 -0.67 14.50
N ALA A 88 4.63 -0.56 13.68
CA ALA A 88 4.60 -1.06 12.32
C ALA A 88 4.32 -2.57 12.24
N ALA A 89 4.91 -3.35 13.16
CA ALA A 89 4.74 -4.80 13.15
C ALA A 89 3.26 -5.19 13.31
N ALA A 90 2.56 -4.57 14.26
CA ALA A 90 1.15 -4.84 14.49
C ALA A 90 0.30 -4.48 13.28
N THR A 91 0.60 -3.33 12.66
CA THR A 91 -0.12 -2.86 11.48
C THR A 91 0.08 -3.82 10.30
N LEU A 92 1.30 -4.27 10.07
CA LEU A 92 1.60 -5.18 8.97
C LEU A 92 0.99 -6.56 9.21
N ILE A 93 0.92 -7.02 10.45
CA ILE A 93 0.24 -8.27 10.79
C ILE A 93 -1.25 -8.14 10.52
N GLN A 94 -1.85 -7.00 10.86
CA GLN A 94 -3.25 -6.73 10.56
C GLN A 94 -3.51 -6.78 9.06
N LEU A 95 -2.65 -6.12 8.28
CA LEU A 95 -2.77 -6.12 6.82
C LEU A 95 -2.64 -7.53 6.26
N GLN A 96 -1.69 -8.31 6.75
CA GLN A 96 -1.50 -9.68 6.32
C GLN A 96 -2.76 -10.51 6.59
N SER A 97 -3.40 -10.31 7.73
CA SER A 97 -4.64 -11.00 8.08
C SER A 97 -5.76 -10.67 7.09
N ILE A 98 -5.88 -9.40 6.71
CA ILE A 98 -6.88 -8.96 5.73
C ILE A 98 -6.60 -9.57 4.35
N LEU A 99 -5.33 -9.57 3.94
CA LEU A 99 -4.93 -10.14 2.66
C LEU A 99 -5.22 -11.65 2.58
N ARG A 100 -5.07 -12.36 3.69
CA ARG A 100 -5.36 -13.79 3.74
C ARG A 100 -6.83 -14.09 3.47
N GLU A 101 -7.73 -13.19 3.83
CA GLU A 101 -9.14 -13.35 3.50
C GLU A 101 -9.36 -13.39 1.99
N LYS A 102 -8.44 -12.79 1.24
CA LYS A 102 -8.45 -12.77 -0.23
C LYS A 102 -7.55 -13.84 -0.82
N GLN A 103 -6.99 -14.72 0.01
CA GLN A 103 -6.00 -15.71 -0.42
C GLN A 103 -4.74 -15.07 -1.00
N LEU A 104 -4.43 -13.85 -0.55
CA LEU A 104 -3.22 -13.13 -0.93
C LEU A 104 -2.22 -13.22 0.22
N CYS A 105 -0.94 -13.03 -0.12
CA CYS A 105 0.12 -13.09 0.86
C CYS A 105 1.04 -11.89 0.70
N LEU A 106 1.35 -11.23 1.83
CA LEU A 106 2.29 -10.13 1.83
C LEU A 106 3.70 -10.68 1.71
N SER A 107 4.38 -10.34 0.61
CA SER A 107 5.74 -10.83 0.35
C SER A 107 6.77 -10.10 1.20
N SER A 108 6.58 -8.80 1.42
CA SER A 108 7.44 -8.03 2.31
C SER A 108 6.68 -6.81 2.82
N GLY A 109 7.10 -6.33 3.99
CA GLY A 109 6.50 -5.16 4.60
C GLY A 109 7.57 -4.27 5.22
N PHE A 110 7.40 -2.96 5.09
CA PHE A 110 8.35 -1.97 5.59
C PHE A 110 7.61 -0.87 6.32
N SER A 111 8.34 -0.13 7.14
CA SER A 111 7.82 1.10 7.73
C SER A 111 8.81 2.24 7.50
N ILE A 112 8.27 3.44 7.33
CA ILE A 112 9.06 4.66 7.16
C ILE A 112 8.50 5.71 8.11
N ASP A 113 9.39 6.37 8.85
CA ASP A 113 9.01 7.51 9.68
C ASP A 113 9.44 8.80 9.01
N LEU A 114 8.48 9.66 8.74
CA LEU A 114 8.74 10.97 8.15
C LEU A 114 8.30 12.05 9.15
N PRO A 115 8.98 13.21 9.19
CA PRO A 115 8.54 14.30 10.04
C PRO A 115 7.11 14.71 9.70
N SER A 116 6.32 15.04 10.75
CA SER A 116 4.92 15.39 10.55
C SER A 116 4.73 16.65 9.70
N ASN A 117 5.75 17.51 9.68
CA ASN A 117 5.74 18.73 8.88
C ASN A 117 6.48 18.56 7.55
N TYR A 118 6.82 17.34 7.18
CA TYR A 118 7.51 17.06 5.92
C TYR A 118 6.50 17.01 4.79
N ILE A 119 6.48 18.07 3.99
CA ILE A 119 5.58 18.17 2.84
C ILE A 119 6.46 18.41 1.63
N PRO A 120 6.40 17.49 0.65
CA PRO A 120 7.18 17.65 -0.57
C PRO A 120 6.76 18.86 -1.37
#